data_d37520065cfa3b147a996af7c3b09358
#
_entry.id   d37520065cfa3b147a996af7c3b09358
#
_cell.length_a   1.000
_cell.length_b   1.000
_cell.length_c   1.000
_cell.angle_alpha   90.00
_cell.angle_beta   90.00
_cell.angle_gamma   90.00
#
_symmetry.space_group_name_H-M   'P 1'
#
loop_
_entity.id
_entity.type
_entity.pdbx_description
1 polymer ?
#
loop_
_entity_poly.entity_id
_entity_poly.type
_entity_poly.pdbx_seq_one_letter_code
_entity_poly.pdbx_strand_id
1 'polypeptide(L)'
;MKKAIKLTKQATIVVKPTAPFNFDATFHKPDHFTSGDNYWEKEIKWQTWLWEDKTLGLKFINSGKLNKPKIAIEIYYTKKLPQQFLNSLTEEIKYRYNLKLDLSDFYTKFKNDPVLKPVFKRLHGMKPGHPSSLYEYLIIGIVLQNATVKRSVQMFKALLESYGTMLEYDKKKLWCFWKEGELMKVAEQDLRDLKVGYRAKSIKKIDDYFAKGVINEMNLREKDREIQMDELLKLYGVGPATVWYLLFDVFHHWDFFNHISPWEQKIYSKVFFNQDPENPIPVEKLLKHFEKYGNYKQLAVHYIWEDLWWKRKHKHIPWLEKLIRI
;
A
#
# COMPACT_ATOMS: atom_id res chain seq x y z
N MET A 1 2.77 -19.28 -21.40
CA MET A 1 1.95 -18.62 -20.34
C MET A 1 1.50 -19.64 -19.31
N LYS A 2 1.67 -19.37 -18.02
CA LYS A 2 1.12 -20.25 -16.97
C LYS A 2 -0.39 -20.38 -17.12
N LYS A 3 -0.94 -21.58 -16.96
CA LYS A 3 -2.40 -21.81 -16.99
C LYS A 3 -3.04 -21.16 -15.78
N ALA A 4 -4.09 -20.38 -15.98
CA ALA A 4 -4.80 -19.74 -14.87
C ALA A 4 -5.52 -20.80 -14.00
N ILE A 5 -5.45 -20.61 -12.68
CA ILE A 5 -6.26 -21.39 -11.73
C ILE A 5 -7.64 -20.74 -11.66
N LYS A 6 -8.67 -21.50 -12.02
CA LYS A 6 -10.05 -21.03 -11.93
C LYS A 6 -10.59 -21.24 -10.53
N LEU A 7 -11.00 -20.14 -9.88
CA LEU A 7 -11.62 -20.17 -8.56
C LEU A 7 -13.13 -20.39 -8.73
N THR A 8 -13.62 -21.58 -8.39
CA THR A 8 -14.98 -22.03 -8.71
C THR A 8 -15.96 -21.95 -7.54
N LYS A 9 -15.45 -21.71 -6.33
CA LYS A 9 -16.26 -21.58 -5.11
C LYS A 9 -16.27 -20.15 -4.63
N GLN A 10 -17.35 -19.76 -3.95
CA GLN A 10 -17.53 -18.41 -3.43
C GLN A 10 -18.13 -18.45 -2.03
N ALA A 11 -17.69 -17.51 -1.20
CA ALA A 11 -18.32 -17.14 0.06
C ALA A 11 -18.46 -15.63 0.10
N THR A 12 -19.39 -15.12 0.90
CA THR A 12 -19.57 -13.68 1.08
C THR A 12 -19.50 -13.33 2.55
N ILE A 13 -18.71 -12.32 2.88
CA ILE A 13 -18.67 -11.68 4.19
C ILE A 13 -19.12 -10.23 4.06
N VAL A 14 -19.59 -9.67 5.17
CA VAL A 14 -20.00 -8.27 5.25
C VAL A 14 -19.21 -7.57 6.34
N VAL A 15 -18.59 -6.46 5.99
CA VAL A 15 -17.84 -5.62 6.92
C VAL A 15 -18.50 -4.24 7.01
N LYS A 16 -18.54 -3.69 8.22
CA LYS A 16 -19.02 -2.33 8.49
C LYS A 16 -17.83 -1.49 8.95
N PRO A 17 -17.23 -0.68 8.07
CA PRO A 17 -16.16 0.24 8.46
C PRO A 17 -16.66 1.29 9.46
N THR A 18 -15.77 1.87 10.25
CA THR A 18 -16.07 3.05 11.07
C THR A 18 -16.38 4.24 10.15
N ALA A 19 -17.51 4.88 10.37
CA ALA A 19 -17.89 6.09 9.62
C ALA A 19 -17.06 7.32 10.02
N PRO A 20 -16.87 8.31 9.13
CA PRO A 20 -17.18 8.25 7.71
C PRO A 20 -16.26 7.33 6.94
N PHE A 21 -16.76 6.71 5.85
CA PHE A 21 -15.97 5.83 5.01
C PHE A 21 -16.23 6.08 3.52
N ASN A 22 -15.17 6.44 2.80
CA ASN A 22 -15.20 6.65 1.36
C ASN A 22 -14.56 5.43 0.67
N PHE A 23 -15.38 4.60 0.05
CA PHE A 23 -14.95 3.36 -0.58
C PHE A 23 -13.90 3.61 -1.67
N ASP A 24 -14.24 4.44 -2.66
CA ASP A 24 -13.36 4.63 -3.82
C ASP A 24 -12.04 5.28 -3.42
N ALA A 25 -12.05 6.28 -2.55
CA ALA A 25 -10.82 6.91 -2.08
C ALA A 25 -9.96 5.98 -1.21
N THR A 26 -10.54 4.97 -0.56
CA THR A 26 -9.81 3.97 0.23
C THR A 26 -9.21 2.87 -0.65
N PHE A 27 -10.00 2.34 -1.59
CA PHE A 27 -9.61 1.17 -2.38
C PHE A 27 -8.93 1.50 -3.71
N HIS A 28 -9.07 2.71 -4.22
CA HIS A 28 -8.42 3.14 -5.45
C HIS A 28 -7.46 4.29 -5.18
N LYS A 29 -6.20 4.08 -5.52
CA LYS A 29 -5.11 5.04 -5.42
C LYS A 29 -4.65 5.37 -6.84
N PRO A 30 -5.06 6.52 -7.42
CA PRO A 30 -4.59 6.93 -8.74
C PRO A 30 -3.07 7.01 -8.80
N ASP A 31 -2.49 6.57 -9.90
CA ASP A 31 -1.05 6.58 -10.14
C ASP A 31 -0.20 5.75 -9.16
N HIS A 32 -0.83 4.98 -8.26
CA HIS A 32 -0.12 4.01 -7.44
C HIS A 32 0.35 2.82 -8.27
N PHE A 33 1.35 2.14 -7.71
CA PHE A 33 1.98 0.98 -8.32
C PHE A 33 0.99 -0.18 -8.47
N THR A 34 0.76 -0.65 -9.70
CA THR A 34 -0.02 -1.85 -9.99
C THR A 34 0.63 -2.64 -11.13
N SER A 35 0.44 -3.94 -11.16
CA SER A 35 0.98 -4.80 -12.24
C SER A 35 0.11 -6.02 -12.54
N GLY A 36 -1.20 -5.86 -12.48
CA GLY A 36 -2.16 -6.88 -12.85
C GLY A 36 -2.55 -7.83 -11.71
N ASP A 37 -2.27 -7.46 -10.47
CA ASP A 37 -2.68 -8.12 -9.23
C ASP A 37 -4.02 -7.60 -8.68
N ASN A 38 -4.50 -6.48 -9.22
CA ASN A 38 -5.77 -5.88 -8.83
C ASN A 38 -6.43 -5.11 -9.99
N TYR A 39 -7.72 -4.85 -9.85
CA TYR A 39 -8.52 -4.06 -10.79
C TYR A 39 -9.59 -3.29 -10.04
N TRP A 40 -9.87 -2.07 -10.45
CA TRP A 40 -10.87 -1.21 -9.84
C TRP A 40 -11.85 -0.65 -10.88
N GLU A 41 -13.10 -0.63 -10.50
CA GLU A 41 -14.18 0.15 -11.12
C GLU A 41 -14.87 0.94 -10.00
N LYS A 42 -15.60 1.99 -10.33
CA LYS A 42 -16.32 2.78 -9.33
C LYS A 42 -17.17 1.87 -8.44
N GLU A 43 -16.95 1.98 -7.13
CA GLU A 43 -17.63 1.19 -6.09
C GLU A 43 -17.32 -0.32 -6.08
N ILE A 44 -16.37 -0.79 -6.88
CA ILE A 44 -15.98 -2.20 -6.92
C ILE A 44 -14.46 -2.32 -7.03
N LYS A 45 -13.84 -3.20 -6.23
CA LYS A 45 -12.42 -3.55 -6.31
C LYS A 45 -12.25 -5.05 -6.38
N TRP A 46 -11.47 -5.53 -7.36
CA TRP A 46 -10.97 -6.91 -7.42
C TRP A 46 -9.51 -6.93 -7.04
N GLN A 47 -9.12 -7.95 -6.28
CA GLN A 47 -7.76 -8.13 -5.82
C GLN A 47 -7.49 -9.59 -5.50
N THR A 48 -6.26 -10.04 -5.68
CA THR A 48 -5.81 -11.36 -5.26
C THR A 48 -5.05 -11.25 -3.95
N TRP A 49 -5.22 -12.24 -3.08
CA TRP A 49 -4.48 -12.37 -1.84
C TRP A 49 -3.93 -13.78 -1.67
N LEU A 50 -2.74 -13.87 -1.12
CA LEU A 50 -2.23 -15.08 -0.49
C LEU A 50 -2.42 -14.90 1.03
N TRP A 51 -3.26 -15.75 1.63
CA TRP A 51 -3.54 -15.73 3.06
C TRP A 51 -3.56 -17.15 3.62
N GLU A 52 -2.81 -17.42 4.70
CA GLU A 52 -2.67 -18.75 5.31
C GLU A 52 -2.48 -19.85 4.24
N ASP A 53 -1.52 -19.66 3.33
CA ASP A 53 -1.18 -20.58 2.22
C ASP A 53 -2.30 -20.81 1.19
N LYS A 54 -3.34 -20.00 1.19
CA LYS A 54 -4.42 -20.10 0.19
C LYS A 54 -4.44 -18.89 -0.73
N THR A 55 -4.45 -19.14 -2.02
CA THR A 55 -4.67 -18.12 -3.04
C THR A 55 -6.16 -17.81 -3.15
N LEU A 56 -6.51 -16.55 -3.02
CA LEU A 56 -7.88 -16.05 -2.99
C LEU A 56 -8.07 -14.96 -4.04
N GLY A 57 -9.26 -14.94 -4.65
CA GLY A 57 -9.78 -13.77 -5.34
C GLY A 57 -10.74 -13.03 -4.42
N LEU A 58 -10.56 -11.74 -4.24
CA LEU A 58 -11.43 -10.89 -3.43
C LEU A 58 -12.10 -9.88 -4.32
N LYS A 59 -13.42 -9.72 -4.16
CA LYS A 59 -14.19 -8.66 -4.78
C LYS A 59 -14.89 -7.86 -3.69
N PHE A 60 -14.45 -6.63 -3.51
CA PHE A 60 -15.03 -5.68 -2.59
C PHE A 60 -16.11 -4.88 -3.31
N ILE A 61 -17.28 -4.76 -2.72
CA ILE A 61 -18.43 -4.07 -3.29
C ILE A 61 -18.94 -3.06 -2.26
N ASN A 62 -19.02 -1.78 -2.63
CA ASN A 62 -19.65 -0.78 -1.80
C ASN A 62 -21.16 -1.06 -1.73
N SER A 63 -21.66 -1.36 -0.55
CA SER A 63 -23.10 -1.59 -0.30
C SER A 63 -23.67 -0.66 0.76
N GLY A 64 -22.93 0.38 1.12
CA GLY A 64 -23.29 1.39 2.11
C GLY A 64 -23.26 2.81 1.59
N LYS A 65 -23.23 3.75 2.52
CA LYS A 65 -23.09 5.20 2.28
C LYS A 65 -22.00 5.74 3.20
N LEU A 66 -21.49 6.92 2.92
CA LEU A 66 -20.41 7.57 3.67
C LEU A 66 -20.55 7.46 5.20
N ASN A 67 -21.74 7.78 5.73
CA ASN A 67 -22.04 7.78 7.18
C ASN A 67 -22.75 6.52 7.68
N LYS A 68 -23.05 5.56 6.81
CA LYS A 68 -23.59 4.22 7.12
C LYS A 68 -22.87 3.20 6.24
N PRO A 69 -21.54 3.05 6.42
CA PRO A 69 -20.75 2.24 5.52
C PRO A 69 -21.03 0.75 5.66
N LYS A 70 -20.95 0.07 4.55
CA LYS A 70 -21.09 -1.37 4.45
C LYS A 70 -20.33 -1.83 3.20
N ILE A 71 -19.52 -2.87 3.34
CA ILE A 71 -18.80 -3.51 2.25
C ILE A 71 -19.24 -4.97 2.20
N ALA A 72 -19.71 -5.43 1.07
CA ALA A 72 -19.83 -6.85 0.79
C ALA A 72 -18.51 -7.32 0.15
N ILE A 73 -17.97 -8.43 0.63
CA ILE A 73 -16.72 -8.99 0.12
C ILE A 73 -17.00 -10.42 -0.34
N GLU A 74 -16.96 -10.61 -1.65
CA GLU A 74 -17.03 -11.91 -2.27
C GLU A 74 -15.63 -12.53 -2.30
N ILE A 75 -15.48 -13.70 -1.69
CA ILE A 75 -14.23 -14.44 -1.57
C ILE A 75 -14.31 -15.63 -2.50
N TYR A 76 -13.44 -15.68 -3.52
CA TYR A 76 -13.35 -16.75 -4.49
C TYR A 76 -12.20 -17.69 -4.15
N TYR A 77 -12.43 -19.01 -4.21
CA TYR A 77 -11.47 -20.02 -3.80
C TYR A 77 -11.68 -21.37 -4.52
N THR A 78 -10.74 -22.31 -4.35
CA THR A 78 -10.84 -23.66 -4.95
C THR A 78 -11.36 -24.70 -3.95
N LYS A 79 -10.87 -24.70 -2.69
CA LYS A 79 -11.22 -25.68 -1.65
C LYS A 79 -12.01 -24.98 -0.53
N LYS A 80 -12.99 -25.67 0.05
CA LYS A 80 -13.84 -25.15 1.14
C LYS A 80 -13.00 -24.49 2.25
N LEU A 81 -13.41 -23.30 2.65
CA LEU A 81 -12.77 -22.53 3.71
C LEU A 81 -13.50 -22.76 5.03
N PRO A 82 -12.77 -23.07 6.12
CA PRO A 82 -13.37 -23.14 7.46
C PRO A 82 -13.86 -21.76 7.93
N GLN A 83 -14.82 -21.72 8.85
CA GLN A 83 -15.32 -20.45 9.38
C GLN A 83 -14.21 -19.68 10.13
N GLN A 84 -13.32 -20.36 10.82
CA GLN A 84 -12.17 -19.73 11.48
C GLN A 84 -11.28 -18.99 10.49
N PHE A 85 -11.02 -19.58 9.33
CA PHE A 85 -10.27 -18.93 8.25
C PHE A 85 -10.96 -17.66 7.72
N LEU A 86 -12.28 -17.71 7.54
CA LEU A 86 -13.05 -16.53 7.11
C LEU A 86 -13.01 -15.42 8.17
N ASN A 87 -12.99 -15.79 9.44
CA ASN A 87 -12.87 -14.84 10.54
C ASN A 87 -11.48 -14.19 10.56
N SER A 88 -10.39 -14.97 10.46
CA SER A 88 -9.02 -14.45 10.40
C SER A 88 -8.82 -13.54 9.19
N LEU A 89 -9.26 -13.95 8.01
CA LEU A 89 -9.23 -13.14 6.80
C LEU A 89 -10.00 -11.83 6.96
N THR A 90 -11.15 -11.86 7.62
CA THR A 90 -11.97 -10.66 7.89
C THR A 90 -11.22 -9.65 8.76
N GLU A 91 -10.58 -10.12 9.83
CA GLU A 91 -9.80 -9.24 10.71
C GLU A 91 -8.56 -8.69 9.99
N GLU A 92 -7.91 -9.49 9.16
CA GLU A 92 -6.79 -9.04 8.34
C GLU A 92 -7.20 -7.97 7.31
N ILE A 93 -8.34 -8.13 6.65
CA ILE A 93 -8.90 -7.11 5.75
C ILE A 93 -9.17 -5.81 6.52
N LYS A 94 -9.77 -5.90 7.71
CA LYS A 94 -10.02 -4.73 8.56
C LYS A 94 -8.72 -4.04 8.97
N TYR A 95 -7.68 -4.82 9.26
CA TYR A 95 -6.37 -4.30 9.63
C TYR A 95 -5.72 -3.58 8.44
N ARG A 96 -5.47 -4.26 7.34
CA ARG A 96 -4.75 -3.70 6.19
C ARG A 96 -5.41 -2.45 5.59
N TYR A 97 -6.73 -2.39 5.60
CA TYR A 97 -7.48 -1.23 5.11
C TYR A 97 -7.93 -0.26 6.20
N ASN A 98 -7.45 -0.43 7.42
CA ASN A 98 -7.77 0.44 8.56
C ASN A 98 -9.28 0.70 8.72
N LEU A 99 -10.11 -0.33 8.49
CA LEU A 99 -11.57 -0.16 8.46
C LEU A 99 -12.17 0.17 9.84
N LYS A 100 -11.42 -0.03 10.93
CA LYS A 100 -11.81 0.34 12.30
C LYS A 100 -11.33 1.74 12.72
N LEU A 101 -10.48 2.40 11.92
CA LEU A 101 -9.91 3.70 12.27
C LEU A 101 -10.99 4.78 12.34
N ASP A 102 -11.08 5.47 13.48
CA ASP A 102 -11.89 6.67 13.62
C ASP A 102 -11.06 7.92 13.26
N LEU A 103 -11.56 8.69 12.32
CA LEU A 103 -10.95 9.92 11.82
C LEU A 103 -11.66 11.19 12.30
N SER A 104 -12.65 11.07 13.19
CA SER A 104 -13.48 12.19 13.63
C SER A 104 -12.67 13.30 14.29
N ASP A 105 -11.71 12.94 15.16
CA ASP A 105 -10.82 13.89 15.81
C ASP A 105 -9.89 14.60 14.80
N PHE A 106 -9.32 13.84 13.86
CA PHE A 106 -8.49 14.38 12.77
C PHE A 106 -9.24 15.45 11.96
N TYR A 107 -10.46 15.12 11.52
CA TYR A 107 -11.28 16.07 10.78
C TYR A 107 -11.67 17.30 11.61
N THR A 108 -12.04 17.10 12.87
CA THR A 108 -12.44 18.19 13.77
C THR A 108 -11.29 19.16 14.02
N LYS A 109 -10.09 18.65 14.31
CA LYS A 109 -8.90 19.46 14.58
C LYS A 109 -8.46 20.27 13.37
N PHE A 110 -8.52 19.70 12.17
CA PHE A 110 -7.93 20.32 10.98
C PHE A 110 -8.96 20.82 9.95
N LYS A 111 -10.24 20.91 10.31
CA LYS A 111 -11.31 21.41 9.42
C LYS A 111 -11.07 22.81 8.83
N ASN A 112 -10.27 23.63 9.49
CA ASN A 112 -9.93 24.99 9.08
C ASN A 112 -8.48 25.14 8.57
N ASP A 113 -7.70 24.04 8.54
CA ASP A 113 -6.34 24.10 7.98
C ASP A 113 -6.42 24.44 6.47
N PRO A 114 -5.69 25.47 5.99
CA PRO A 114 -5.81 25.93 4.62
C PRO A 114 -5.43 24.88 3.57
N VAL A 115 -4.57 23.92 3.93
CA VAL A 115 -4.16 22.82 3.04
C VAL A 115 -5.11 21.63 3.13
N LEU A 116 -5.46 21.18 4.34
CA LEU A 116 -6.30 20.00 4.54
C LEU A 116 -7.80 20.24 4.29
N LYS A 117 -8.32 21.44 4.53
CA LYS A 117 -9.74 21.76 4.29
C LYS A 117 -10.22 21.41 2.86
N PRO A 118 -9.53 21.83 1.78
CA PRO A 118 -9.90 21.41 0.43
C PRO A 118 -9.68 19.92 0.17
N VAL A 119 -8.70 19.28 0.82
CA VAL A 119 -8.45 17.85 0.73
C VAL A 119 -9.62 17.07 1.34
N PHE A 120 -10.10 17.45 2.51
CA PHE A 120 -11.25 16.82 3.17
C PHE A 120 -12.54 16.91 2.33
N LYS A 121 -12.74 17.96 1.53
CA LYS A 121 -13.90 18.03 0.64
C LYS A 121 -13.93 16.89 -0.40
N ARG A 122 -12.76 16.42 -0.84
CA ARG A 122 -12.63 15.35 -1.84
C ARG A 122 -12.47 13.97 -1.25
N LEU A 123 -11.67 13.86 -0.19
CA LEU A 123 -11.24 12.58 0.38
C LEU A 123 -11.84 12.30 1.76
N HIS A 124 -12.95 12.97 2.11
CA HIS A 124 -13.62 12.73 3.40
C HIS A 124 -14.01 11.27 3.54
N GLY A 125 -13.59 10.64 4.64
CA GLY A 125 -13.84 9.22 4.90
C GLY A 125 -12.83 8.27 4.23
N MET A 126 -11.80 8.76 3.52
CA MET A 126 -10.70 7.93 3.06
C MET A 126 -9.96 7.33 4.26
N LYS A 127 -9.77 6.02 4.26
CA LYS A 127 -8.90 5.36 5.23
C LYS A 127 -7.50 5.17 4.61
N PRO A 128 -6.42 5.45 5.35
CA PRO A 128 -5.10 5.01 4.94
C PRO A 128 -5.10 3.49 4.96
N GLY A 129 -4.50 2.85 3.98
CA GLY A 129 -4.46 1.40 3.94
C GLY A 129 -3.65 0.89 2.77
N HIS A 130 -3.01 -0.24 2.97
CA HIS A 130 -2.22 -0.93 1.96
C HIS A 130 -2.63 -2.40 1.89
N PRO A 131 -2.88 -2.95 0.70
CA PRO A 131 -3.39 -4.31 0.55
C PRO A 131 -2.34 -5.40 0.82
N SER A 132 -1.05 -5.07 0.71
CA SER A 132 0.03 -6.04 0.74
C SER A 132 0.42 -6.42 2.18
N SER A 133 0.92 -7.65 2.34
CA SER A 133 1.64 -8.06 3.55
C SER A 133 2.99 -7.34 3.67
N LEU A 134 3.64 -7.44 4.81
CA LEU A 134 5.01 -6.93 5.00
C LEU A 134 5.97 -7.53 3.96
N TYR A 135 5.87 -8.83 3.69
CA TYR A 135 6.67 -9.50 2.68
C TYR A 135 6.46 -8.90 1.28
N GLU A 136 5.22 -8.83 0.84
CA GLU A 136 4.86 -8.27 -0.47
C GLU A 136 5.32 -6.81 -0.59
N TYR A 137 5.11 -6.02 0.46
CA TYR A 137 5.50 -4.61 0.50
C TYR A 137 7.02 -4.44 0.41
N LEU A 138 7.79 -5.27 1.11
CA LEU A 138 9.25 -5.26 1.03
C LEU A 138 9.76 -5.59 -0.37
N ILE A 139 9.20 -6.59 -1.03
CA ILE A 139 9.54 -6.93 -2.41
C ILE A 139 9.22 -5.75 -3.36
N ILE A 140 8.04 -5.16 -3.25
CA ILE A 140 7.63 -3.98 -4.03
C ILE A 140 8.59 -2.81 -3.74
N GLY A 141 8.89 -2.53 -2.47
CA GLY A 141 9.82 -1.49 -2.05
C GLY A 141 11.22 -1.65 -2.65
N ILE A 142 11.75 -2.88 -2.68
CA ILE A 142 13.03 -3.19 -3.32
C ILE A 142 12.96 -2.93 -4.83
N VAL A 143 11.87 -3.33 -5.49
CA VAL A 143 11.70 -3.11 -6.93
C VAL A 143 11.62 -1.62 -7.27
N LEU A 144 11.07 -0.80 -6.38
CA LEU A 144 10.97 0.65 -6.55
C LEU A 144 12.31 1.40 -6.36
N GLN A 145 13.32 0.81 -5.71
CA GLN A 145 14.58 1.48 -5.43
C GLN A 145 15.31 1.93 -6.70
N ASN A 146 15.68 3.21 -6.77
CA ASN A 146 16.46 3.80 -7.87
C ASN A 146 15.91 3.44 -9.28
N ALA A 147 14.60 3.40 -9.43
CA ALA A 147 13.94 3.14 -10.70
C ALA A 147 12.76 4.09 -10.94
N THR A 148 12.41 4.32 -12.20
CA THR A 148 11.15 4.99 -12.53
C THR A 148 9.97 4.07 -12.20
N VAL A 149 8.78 4.62 -11.97
CA VAL A 149 7.56 3.83 -11.73
C VAL A 149 7.31 2.84 -12.87
N LYS A 150 7.43 3.29 -14.12
CA LYS A 150 7.29 2.43 -15.31
C LYS A 150 8.24 1.23 -15.27
N ARG A 151 9.51 1.46 -14.92
CA ARG A 151 10.51 0.40 -14.83
C ARG A 151 10.20 -0.57 -13.69
N SER A 152 9.76 -0.05 -12.57
CA SER A 152 9.38 -0.86 -11.41
C SER A 152 8.17 -1.76 -11.70
N VAL A 153 7.14 -1.22 -12.37
CA VAL A 153 5.98 -2.00 -12.83
C VAL A 153 6.41 -3.15 -13.77
N GLN A 154 7.34 -2.88 -14.71
CA GLN A 154 7.86 -3.91 -15.61
C GLN A 154 8.59 -5.04 -14.86
N MET A 155 9.46 -4.68 -13.91
CA MET A 155 10.19 -5.65 -13.08
C MET A 155 9.24 -6.49 -12.21
N PHE A 156 8.29 -5.84 -11.55
CA PHE A 156 7.32 -6.53 -10.71
C PHE A 156 6.41 -7.45 -11.53
N LYS A 157 5.95 -7.00 -12.69
CA LYS A 157 5.19 -7.83 -13.62
C LYS A 157 5.98 -9.08 -14.04
N ALA A 158 7.26 -8.93 -14.39
CA ALA A 158 8.11 -10.06 -14.75
C ALA A 158 8.26 -11.07 -13.60
N LEU A 159 8.38 -10.59 -12.36
CA LEU A 159 8.41 -11.45 -11.16
C LEU A 159 7.08 -12.20 -10.97
N LEU A 160 5.94 -11.52 -11.10
CA LEU A 160 4.62 -12.15 -10.99
C LEU A 160 4.38 -13.18 -12.10
N GLU A 161 4.79 -12.89 -13.34
CA GLU A 161 4.68 -13.82 -14.46
C GLU A 161 5.55 -15.08 -14.27
N SER A 162 6.73 -14.92 -13.65
CA SER A 162 7.66 -16.03 -13.42
C SER A 162 7.31 -16.85 -12.18
N TYR A 163 6.95 -16.23 -11.08
CA TYR A 163 6.78 -16.90 -9.79
C TYR A 163 5.36 -16.83 -9.25
N GLY A 164 4.59 -15.81 -9.59
CA GLY A 164 3.18 -15.69 -9.17
C GLY A 164 2.25 -16.72 -9.79
N THR A 165 1.03 -16.71 -9.33
CA THR A 165 -0.06 -17.57 -9.82
C THR A 165 -1.14 -16.74 -10.48
N MET A 166 -1.51 -17.07 -11.74
CA MET A 166 -2.65 -16.44 -12.40
C MET A 166 -3.94 -17.03 -11.86
N LEU A 167 -4.82 -16.20 -11.30
CA LEU A 167 -6.14 -16.58 -10.84
C LEU A 167 -7.21 -16.07 -11.79
N GLU A 168 -8.25 -16.89 -12.03
CA GLU A 168 -9.42 -16.51 -12.83
C GLU A 168 -10.68 -16.62 -11.96
N TYR A 169 -11.38 -15.50 -11.79
CA TYR A 169 -12.63 -15.41 -11.04
C TYR A 169 -13.41 -14.16 -11.46
N ASP A 170 -14.72 -14.18 -11.33
CA ASP A 170 -15.62 -13.07 -11.68
C ASP A 170 -15.25 -12.41 -13.04
N LYS A 171 -14.95 -13.21 -14.05
CA LYS A 171 -14.54 -12.79 -15.41
C LYS A 171 -13.24 -11.95 -15.46
N LYS A 172 -12.46 -11.92 -14.39
CA LYS A 172 -11.15 -11.26 -14.31
C LYS A 172 -10.04 -12.29 -14.25
N LYS A 173 -8.86 -11.94 -14.79
CA LYS A 173 -7.62 -12.69 -14.64
C LYS A 173 -6.61 -11.77 -13.98
N LEU A 174 -6.20 -12.11 -12.75
CA LEU A 174 -5.31 -11.32 -11.94
C LEU A 174 -4.18 -12.19 -11.40
N TRP A 175 -2.99 -11.61 -11.30
CA TRP A 175 -1.84 -12.26 -10.69
C TRP A 175 -1.99 -12.27 -9.17
N CYS A 176 -1.69 -13.41 -8.56
CA CYS A 176 -1.50 -13.54 -7.12
C CYS A 176 -0.01 -13.66 -6.83
N PHE A 177 0.43 -13.06 -5.75
CA PHE A 177 1.81 -13.13 -5.29
C PHE A 177 2.21 -14.60 -5.00
N TRP A 178 3.50 -14.89 -5.02
CA TRP A 178 4.04 -16.20 -4.66
C TRP A 178 4.16 -16.34 -3.14
N LYS A 179 4.33 -17.57 -2.68
CA LYS A 179 4.53 -17.86 -1.26
C LYS A 179 5.95 -17.52 -0.82
N GLU A 180 6.07 -17.04 0.40
CA GLU A 180 7.36 -16.86 1.09
C GLU A 180 8.20 -18.15 1.04
N GLY A 181 9.48 -18.03 0.69
CA GLY A 181 10.40 -19.16 0.52
C GLY A 181 10.40 -19.81 -0.85
N GLU A 182 9.50 -19.47 -1.77
CA GLU A 182 9.51 -20.02 -3.13
C GLU A 182 10.76 -19.59 -3.91
N LEU A 183 11.32 -18.42 -3.62
CA LEU A 183 12.50 -17.92 -4.28
C LEU A 183 13.83 -18.50 -3.72
N MET A 184 13.81 -19.22 -2.60
CA MET A 184 15.02 -19.82 -2.03
C MET A 184 15.72 -20.75 -3.02
N LYS A 185 14.96 -21.52 -3.80
CA LYS A 185 15.43 -22.49 -4.80
C LYS A 185 15.81 -21.86 -6.13
N VAL A 186 15.49 -20.58 -6.33
CA VAL A 186 15.75 -19.86 -7.57
C VAL A 186 17.18 -19.33 -7.54
N ALA A 187 17.96 -19.55 -8.61
CA ALA A 187 19.29 -18.96 -8.71
C ALA A 187 19.20 -17.42 -8.78
N GLU A 188 20.18 -16.73 -8.20
CA GLU A 188 20.19 -15.24 -8.28
C GLU A 188 20.24 -14.78 -9.75
N GLN A 189 20.92 -15.54 -10.62
CA GLN A 189 21.01 -15.23 -12.03
C GLN A 189 19.64 -15.28 -12.73
N ASP A 190 18.78 -16.24 -12.40
CA ASP A 190 17.43 -16.33 -12.97
C ASP A 190 16.59 -15.08 -12.64
N LEU A 191 16.74 -14.53 -11.44
CA LEU A 191 16.14 -13.25 -11.07
C LEU A 191 16.74 -12.09 -11.86
N ARG A 192 18.08 -12.07 -12.03
CA ARG A 192 18.77 -11.04 -12.83
C ARG A 192 18.31 -11.03 -14.28
N ASP A 193 18.03 -12.20 -14.84
CA ASP A 193 17.54 -12.38 -16.21
C ASP A 193 16.12 -11.77 -16.41
N LEU A 194 15.33 -11.65 -15.33
CA LEU A 194 14.10 -10.85 -15.30
C LEU A 194 14.36 -9.34 -15.27
N LYS A 195 15.62 -8.95 -15.43
CA LYS A 195 16.07 -7.55 -15.50
C LYS A 195 15.82 -6.76 -14.21
N VAL A 196 15.74 -7.42 -13.06
CA VAL A 196 15.66 -6.74 -11.75
C VAL A 196 17.02 -6.20 -11.29
N GLY A 197 18.12 -6.63 -11.96
CA GLY A 197 19.48 -6.17 -11.72
C GLY A 197 20.00 -6.55 -10.33
N TYR A 198 20.67 -5.61 -9.66
CA TYR A 198 21.26 -5.84 -8.32
C TYR A 198 20.23 -6.17 -7.25
N ARG A 199 18.94 -5.86 -7.48
CA ARG A 199 17.83 -6.15 -6.56
C ARG A 199 17.59 -7.64 -6.37
N ALA A 200 18.04 -8.48 -7.32
CA ALA A 200 17.93 -9.93 -7.22
C ALA A 200 18.45 -10.46 -5.89
N LYS A 201 19.63 -9.99 -5.44
CA LYS A 201 20.21 -10.37 -4.16
C LYS A 201 19.32 -9.97 -2.98
N SER A 202 18.79 -8.75 -2.98
CA SER A 202 17.91 -8.26 -1.90
C SER A 202 16.61 -9.05 -1.86
N ILE A 203 15.97 -9.29 -3.02
CA ILE A 203 14.75 -10.09 -3.14
C ILE A 203 14.95 -11.49 -2.54
N LYS A 204 16.03 -12.19 -2.90
CA LYS A 204 16.35 -13.51 -2.33
C LYS A 204 16.58 -13.47 -0.82
N LYS A 205 17.27 -12.45 -0.33
CA LYS A 205 17.53 -12.29 1.11
C LYS A 205 16.25 -12.05 1.90
N ILE A 206 15.34 -11.23 1.38
CA ILE A 206 14.03 -11.03 2.01
C ILE A 206 13.24 -12.34 2.03
N ASP A 207 13.16 -13.06 0.92
CA ASP A 207 12.49 -14.36 0.85
C ASP A 207 13.03 -15.35 1.88
N ASP A 208 14.37 -15.43 2.00
CA ASP A 208 15.08 -16.29 2.97
C ASP A 208 14.76 -15.91 4.43
N TYR A 209 14.70 -14.61 4.76
CA TYR A 209 14.39 -14.15 6.12
C TYR A 209 12.98 -14.57 6.56
N PHE A 210 12.00 -14.43 5.67
CA PHE A 210 10.63 -14.86 5.97
C PHE A 210 10.51 -16.38 6.05
N ALA A 211 11.08 -17.10 5.09
CA ALA A 211 11.05 -18.57 5.06
C ALA A 211 11.69 -19.23 6.28
N LYS A 212 12.72 -18.60 6.84
CA LYS A 212 13.41 -19.06 8.06
C LYS A 212 12.81 -18.53 9.36
N GLY A 213 11.75 -17.72 9.27
CA GLY A 213 11.14 -17.09 10.45
C GLY A 213 12.05 -16.08 11.16
N VAL A 214 13.08 -15.56 10.48
CA VAL A 214 13.96 -14.49 11.02
C VAL A 214 13.14 -13.22 11.24
N ILE A 215 12.16 -12.99 10.39
CA ILE A 215 11.18 -11.92 10.53
C ILE A 215 9.77 -12.51 10.44
N ASN A 216 8.87 -12.02 11.28
CA ASN A 216 7.46 -12.40 11.30
C ASN A 216 6.61 -11.16 11.49
N GLU A 217 5.75 -10.87 10.50
CA GLU A 217 4.90 -9.68 10.50
C GLU A 217 3.97 -9.62 11.71
N MET A 218 3.33 -10.74 12.06
CA MET A 218 2.36 -10.77 13.17
C MET A 218 3.05 -10.48 14.50
N ASN A 219 4.24 -11.03 14.72
CA ASN A 219 5.03 -10.73 15.91
C ASN A 219 5.51 -9.28 15.94
N LEU A 220 5.87 -8.70 14.78
CA LEU A 220 6.28 -7.29 14.69
C LEU A 220 5.12 -6.34 14.96
N ARG A 221 3.91 -6.66 14.56
CA ARG A 221 2.72 -5.84 14.84
C ARG A 221 2.49 -5.60 16.34
N GLU A 222 2.97 -6.52 17.20
CA GLU A 222 2.86 -6.45 18.67
C GLU A 222 4.03 -5.70 19.34
N LYS A 223 4.99 -5.20 18.56
CA LYS A 223 6.18 -4.51 19.07
C LYS A 223 6.03 -2.99 18.95
N ASP A 224 6.76 -2.30 19.83
CA ASP A 224 6.88 -0.85 19.75
C ASP A 224 7.59 -0.42 18.46
N ARG A 225 7.32 0.81 18.02
CA ARG A 225 7.86 1.39 16.78
C ARG A 225 9.39 1.31 16.69
N GLU A 226 10.08 1.58 17.77
CA GLU A 226 11.54 1.56 17.86
C GLU A 226 12.08 0.16 17.55
N ILE A 227 11.46 -0.88 18.12
CA ILE A 227 11.82 -2.28 17.85
C ILE A 227 11.49 -2.66 16.41
N GLN A 228 10.33 -2.25 15.89
CA GLN A 228 9.96 -2.47 14.50
C GLN A 228 10.99 -1.84 13.56
N MET A 229 11.38 -0.61 13.81
CA MET A 229 12.37 0.12 13.03
C MET A 229 13.72 -0.59 13.03
N ASP A 230 14.21 -0.98 14.21
CA ASP A 230 15.49 -1.66 14.37
C ASP A 230 15.51 -3.04 13.66
N GLU A 231 14.45 -3.82 13.79
CA GLU A 231 14.34 -5.12 13.12
C GLU A 231 14.28 -4.98 11.60
N LEU A 232 13.54 -4.00 11.09
CA LEU A 232 13.44 -3.74 9.65
C LEU A 232 14.75 -3.23 9.06
N LEU A 233 15.51 -2.39 9.78
CA LEU A 233 16.80 -1.87 9.32
C LEU A 233 17.89 -2.95 9.23
N LYS A 234 17.76 -4.08 9.94
CA LYS A 234 18.67 -5.22 9.83
C LYS A 234 18.49 -6.01 8.53
N LEU A 235 17.37 -5.82 7.82
CA LEU A 235 17.08 -6.56 6.60
C LEU A 235 17.95 -6.06 5.43
N TYR A 236 18.55 -6.99 4.72
CA TYR A 236 19.44 -6.67 3.60
C TYR A 236 18.68 -5.93 2.48
N GLY A 237 19.16 -4.76 2.12
CA GLY A 237 18.55 -3.94 1.06
C GLY A 237 17.38 -3.07 1.54
N VAL A 238 17.10 -3.06 2.83
CA VAL A 238 16.08 -2.19 3.44
C VAL A 238 16.76 -1.00 4.09
N GLY A 239 16.43 0.20 3.62
CA GLY A 239 16.99 1.44 4.14
C GLY A 239 15.95 2.27 4.91
N PRO A 240 16.38 3.38 5.55
CA PRO A 240 15.50 4.23 6.37
C PRO A 240 14.24 4.70 5.65
N ALA A 241 14.35 5.04 4.36
CA ALA A 241 13.19 5.47 3.58
C ALA A 241 12.13 4.35 3.42
N THR A 242 12.57 3.10 3.17
CA THR A 242 11.66 1.95 3.09
C THR A 242 11.00 1.69 4.45
N VAL A 243 11.79 1.70 5.53
CA VAL A 243 11.30 1.49 6.90
C VAL A 243 10.23 2.54 7.26
N TRP A 244 10.46 3.79 6.89
CA TRP A 244 9.52 4.86 7.15
C TRP A 244 8.14 4.62 6.51
N TYR A 245 8.08 4.17 5.25
CA TYR A 245 6.83 3.79 4.61
C TYR A 245 6.18 2.57 5.27
N LEU A 246 6.98 1.57 5.66
CA LEU A 246 6.48 0.38 6.35
C LEU A 246 5.84 0.72 7.70
N LEU A 247 6.46 1.62 8.47
CA LEU A 247 5.90 2.07 9.75
C LEU A 247 4.52 2.72 9.59
N PHE A 248 4.30 3.42 8.49
CA PHE A 248 3.00 4.01 8.19
C PHE A 248 2.01 3.00 7.58
N ASP A 249 2.37 2.36 6.47
CA ASP A 249 1.45 1.57 5.66
C ASP A 249 1.14 0.19 6.26
N VAL A 250 2.12 -0.42 6.96
CA VAL A 250 1.98 -1.77 7.52
C VAL A 250 1.74 -1.75 9.03
N PHE A 251 2.42 -0.86 9.77
CA PHE A 251 2.36 -0.82 11.24
C PHE A 251 1.52 0.33 11.80
N HIS A 252 0.98 1.20 10.94
CA HIS A 252 -0.03 2.22 11.25
C HIS A 252 0.43 3.31 12.24
N HIS A 253 1.71 3.74 12.14
CA HIS A 253 2.22 4.87 12.91
C HIS A 253 1.88 6.20 12.23
N TRP A 254 0.82 6.85 12.71
CA TRP A 254 0.30 8.10 12.15
C TRP A 254 1.04 9.36 12.59
N ASP A 255 1.78 9.26 13.68
CA ASP A 255 2.49 10.35 14.36
C ASP A 255 3.94 10.51 13.94
N PHE A 256 4.49 9.55 13.21
CA PHE A 256 5.91 9.49 12.89
C PHE A 256 6.20 10.06 11.51
N PHE A 257 6.77 11.28 11.49
CA PHE A 257 7.21 11.98 10.29
C PHE A 257 8.49 12.77 10.59
N ASN A 258 9.63 12.20 10.26
CA ASN A 258 10.95 12.76 10.56
C ASN A 258 11.91 12.81 9.36
N HIS A 259 11.44 12.43 8.19
CA HIS A 259 12.24 12.40 6.97
C HIS A 259 11.47 13.03 5.81
N ILE A 260 12.15 13.82 5.00
CA ILE A 260 11.64 14.38 3.74
C ILE A 260 12.73 14.17 2.69
N SER A 261 12.43 13.43 1.65
CA SER A 261 13.35 13.24 0.52
C SER A 261 13.50 14.55 -0.29
N PRO A 262 14.58 14.72 -1.05
CA PRO A 262 14.77 15.93 -1.88
C PRO A 262 13.63 16.20 -2.85
N TRP A 263 12.98 15.15 -3.32
CA TRP A 263 11.84 15.27 -4.20
C TRP A 263 10.56 15.73 -3.47
N GLU A 264 10.27 15.16 -2.31
CA GLU A 264 9.17 15.58 -1.44
C GLU A 264 9.37 17.00 -0.92
N GLN A 265 10.62 17.38 -0.62
CA GLN A 265 10.96 18.74 -0.21
C GLN A 265 10.48 19.80 -1.22
N LYS A 266 10.71 19.56 -2.51
CA LYS A 266 10.24 20.42 -3.60
C LYS A 266 8.72 20.54 -3.61
N ILE A 267 8.02 19.42 -3.44
CA ILE A 267 6.56 19.37 -3.45
C ILE A 267 5.96 20.07 -2.24
N TYR A 268 6.45 19.78 -1.03
CA TYR A 268 5.96 20.45 0.19
C TYR A 268 6.26 21.94 0.20
N SER A 269 7.40 22.36 -0.33
CA SER A 269 7.71 23.77 -0.50
C SER A 269 6.67 24.47 -1.36
N LYS A 270 6.24 23.85 -2.44
CA LYS A 270 5.19 24.39 -3.31
C LYS A 270 3.81 24.37 -2.64
N VAL A 271 3.45 23.27 -2.00
CA VAL A 271 2.12 23.07 -1.42
C VAL A 271 1.87 23.98 -0.21
N PHE A 272 2.85 24.10 0.70
CA PHE A 272 2.67 24.84 1.96
C PHE A 272 3.09 26.30 1.90
N PHE A 273 4.05 26.64 1.06
CA PHE A 273 4.66 27.96 1.03
C PHE A 273 4.54 28.66 -0.33
N ASN A 274 3.94 28.02 -1.31
CA ASN A 274 3.92 28.44 -2.72
C ASN A 274 5.32 28.79 -3.28
N GLN A 275 6.37 28.18 -2.68
CA GLN A 275 7.76 28.37 -3.06
C GLN A 275 8.06 27.71 -4.41
N ASP A 276 9.00 28.28 -5.15
CA ASP A 276 9.52 27.65 -6.38
C ASP A 276 10.20 26.31 -6.02
N PRO A 277 9.83 25.18 -6.64
CA PRO A 277 10.47 23.90 -6.41
C PRO A 277 11.97 23.84 -6.69
N GLU A 278 12.51 24.75 -7.51
CA GLU A 278 13.97 24.81 -7.76
C GLU A 278 14.73 25.49 -6.59
N ASN A 279 14.04 26.22 -5.74
CA ASN A 279 14.59 26.86 -4.55
C ASN A 279 13.77 26.43 -3.30
N PRO A 280 13.80 25.13 -2.92
CA PRO A 280 12.90 24.60 -1.91
C PRO A 280 13.23 25.13 -0.50
N ILE A 281 12.22 25.15 0.35
CA ILE A 281 12.33 25.44 1.77
C ILE A 281 13.24 24.39 2.45
N PRO A 282 14.13 24.76 3.38
CA PRO A 282 14.95 23.80 4.12
C PRO A 282 14.12 22.72 4.81
N VAL A 283 14.63 21.47 4.82
CA VAL A 283 13.93 20.29 5.36
C VAL A 283 13.51 20.51 6.82
N GLU A 284 14.39 21.05 7.65
CA GLU A 284 14.11 21.34 9.08
C GLU A 284 12.91 22.27 9.24
N LYS A 285 12.79 23.30 8.39
CA LYS A 285 11.65 24.21 8.40
C LYS A 285 10.36 23.54 7.97
N LEU A 286 10.42 22.63 7.02
CA LEU A 286 9.28 21.81 6.60
C LEU A 286 8.87 20.84 7.71
N LEU A 287 9.80 20.11 8.31
CA LEU A 287 9.53 19.20 9.44
C LEU A 287 8.88 19.98 10.59
N LYS A 288 9.43 21.15 10.96
CA LYS A 288 8.83 22.03 11.98
C LYS A 288 7.41 22.46 11.60
N HIS A 289 7.13 22.71 10.31
CA HIS A 289 5.79 23.05 9.85
C HIS A 289 4.78 21.91 10.07
N PHE A 290 5.23 20.65 9.92
CA PHE A 290 4.38 19.48 10.15
C PHE A 290 4.10 19.20 11.62
N GLU A 291 4.86 19.79 12.57
CA GLU A 291 4.60 19.63 14.01
C GLU A 291 3.20 20.10 14.42
N LYS A 292 2.61 21.05 13.70
CA LYS A 292 1.22 21.50 13.93
C LYS A 292 0.18 20.38 13.84
N TYR A 293 0.49 19.28 13.14
CA TYR A 293 -0.41 18.13 12.99
C TYR A 293 -0.31 17.11 14.15
N GLY A 294 0.69 17.26 15.04
CA GLY A 294 0.85 16.42 16.23
C GLY A 294 0.86 14.93 15.91
N ASN A 295 0.00 14.16 16.57
CA ASN A 295 -0.11 12.71 16.37
C ASN A 295 -0.69 12.30 15.00
N TYR A 296 -0.99 13.25 14.12
CA TYR A 296 -1.54 13.01 12.78
C TYR A 296 -0.61 13.46 11.65
N LYS A 297 0.68 13.73 11.96
CA LYS A 297 1.64 14.25 10.97
C LYS A 297 1.67 13.44 9.69
N GLN A 298 1.91 12.13 9.82
CA GLN A 298 2.01 11.23 8.67
C GLN A 298 0.66 11.02 7.98
N LEU A 299 -0.43 11.01 8.74
CA LEU A 299 -1.77 10.93 8.17
C LEU A 299 -2.09 12.19 7.34
N ALA A 300 -1.72 13.39 7.82
CA ALA A 300 -1.87 14.63 7.07
C ALA A 300 -1.07 14.59 5.76
N VAL A 301 0.18 14.13 5.82
CA VAL A 301 1.04 13.90 4.64
C VAL A 301 0.35 12.97 3.65
N HIS A 302 -0.14 11.83 4.10
CA HIS A 302 -0.83 10.85 3.26
C HIS A 302 -2.04 11.46 2.54
N TYR A 303 -2.90 12.18 3.26
CA TYR A 303 -4.06 12.87 2.67
C TYR A 303 -3.67 13.89 1.60
N ILE A 304 -2.60 14.65 1.83
CA ILE A 304 -2.07 15.64 0.87
C ILE A 304 -1.56 14.95 -0.39
N TRP A 305 -0.82 13.84 -0.24
CA TRP A 305 -0.33 13.06 -1.37
C TRP A 305 -1.45 12.46 -2.20
N GLU A 306 -2.42 11.82 -1.56
CA GLU A 306 -3.57 11.24 -2.27
C GLU A 306 -4.36 12.30 -3.03
N ASP A 307 -4.53 13.49 -2.43
CA ASP A 307 -5.19 14.60 -3.11
C ASP A 307 -4.41 15.12 -4.32
N LEU A 308 -3.09 15.16 -4.23
CA LEU A 308 -2.24 15.52 -5.38
C LEU A 308 -2.38 14.53 -6.52
N TRP A 309 -2.38 13.22 -6.23
CA TRP A 309 -2.56 12.18 -7.23
C TRP A 309 -3.96 12.20 -7.83
N TRP A 310 -5.01 12.39 -7.04
CA TRP A 310 -6.36 12.57 -7.53
C TRP A 310 -6.50 13.80 -8.43
N LYS A 311 -5.91 14.92 -8.06
CA LYS A 311 -5.88 16.12 -8.88
C LYS A 311 -5.15 15.88 -10.20
N ARG A 312 -3.96 15.30 -10.15
CA ARG A 312 -3.14 15.00 -11.31
C ARG A 312 -3.87 14.10 -12.31
N LYS A 313 -4.60 13.10 -11.83
CA LYS A 313 -5.42 12.20 -12.67
C LYS A 313 -6.46 12.94 -13.51
N HIS A 314 -7.00 14.05 -12.99
CA HIS A 314 -8.10 14.79 -13.65
C HIS A 314 -7.64 16.10 -14.28
N LYS A 315 -6.46 16.60 -13.96
CA LYS A 315 -5.95 17.87 -14.44
C LYS A 315 -4.44 17.85 -14.53
N HIS A 316 -3.90 18.24 -15.68
CA HIS A 316 -2.47 18.48 -15.82
C HIS A 316 -1.98 19.54 -14.81
N ILE A 317 -0.93 19.23 -14.05
CA ILE A 317 -0.33 20.12 -13.05
C ILE A 317 1.13 20.40 -13.48
N PRO A 318 1.40 21.49 -14.22
CA PRO A 318 2.68 21.70 -14.90
C PRO A 318 3.92 21.63 -14.00
N TRP A 319 3.85 22.19 -12.78
CA TRP A 319 4.96 22.16 -11.84
C TRP A 319 5.21 20.76 -11.26
N LEU A 320 4.13 19.96 -11.07
CA LEU A 320 4.23 18.60 -10.52
C LEU A 320 4.77 17.62 -11.57
N GLU A 321 4.33 17.75 -12.83
CA GLU A 321 4.82 16.91 -13.93
C GLU A 321 6.33 17.05 -14.17
N LYS A 322 6.91 18.23 -13.92
CA LYS A 322 8.36 18.44 -13.99
C LYS A 322 9.13 17.69 -12.93
N LEU A 323 8.51 17.40 -11.79
CA LEU A 323 9.14 16.73 -10.64
C LEU A 323 8.96 15.22 -10.68
N ILE A 324 7.86 14.75 -11.27
CA ILE A 324 7.54 13.31 -11.31
C ILE A 324 8.29 12.66 -12.47
N ARG A 325 9.19 11.76 -12.14
CA ARG A 325 9.87 10.88 -13.09
C ARG A 325 9.01 9.61 -13.28
N ILE A 326 8.14 9.62 -14.26
CA ILE A 326 7.32 8.46 -14.63
C ILE A 326 8.05 7.58 -15.64
#